data_e8227009816dbce320bfa5716bd08767
#
_entry.id   e8227009816dbce320bfa5716bd08767
#
_cell.length_a   1.000
_cell.length_b   1.000
_cell.length_c   1.000
_cell.angle_alpha   90.00
_cell.angle_beta   90.00
_cell.angle_gamma   90.00
#
_symmetry.space_group_name_H-M   'P 1'
#
loop_
_entity.id
_entity.type
_entity.pdbx_description
1 polymer ?
#
loop_
_entity_poly.entity_id
_entity_poly.type
_entity_poly.pdbx_seq_one_letter_code
_entity_poly.pdbx_strand_id
1 'polypeptide(L)'
;LVLFLIHFAFFLKIYKKVDNRNYMQEIYDFIFHQIEISIREIGYGDVSINKKMKDYLNTFHKIIELVDNWKNTNNDKKSSFFLEYLNENANTTFFINYFDDFEILLKNNSLNSFNKDILELKN
;
A
#
# COMPACT_ATOMS: atom_id res chain seq x y z
N LEU A 1 5.83 7.03 -3.32
CA LEU A 1 4.42 6.85 -2.96
C LEU A 1 3.86 5.49 -3.37
N VAL A 2 4.20 5.01 -4.58
CA VAL A 2 3.70 3.69 -5.04
C VAL A 2 4.17 2.58 -4.11
N LEU A 3 5.44 2.57 -3.69
CA LEU A 3 5.94 1.58 -2.74
C LEU A 3 5.16 1.61 -1.42
N PHE A 4 4.87 2.80 -0.90
CA PHE A 4 4.05 2.94 0.29
C PHE A 4 2.66 2.33 0.09
N LEU A 5 2.02 2.60 -1.05
CA LEU A 5 0.69 2.08 -1.36
C LEU A 5 0.69 0.55 -1.47
N ILE A 6 1.75 -0.05 -2.01
CA ILE A 6 1.87 -1.50 -2.07
C ILE A 6 1.95 -2.10 -0.66
N HIS A 7 2.76 -1.51 0.23
CA HIS A 7 2.83 -1.94 1.63
C HIS A 7 1.45 -1.84 2.29
N PHE A 8 0.76 -0.73 2.07
CA PHE A 8 -0.58 -0.52 2.64
C PHE A 8 -1.59 -1.55 2.11
N ALA A 9 -1.51 -1.89 0.82
CA ALA A 9 -2.38 -2.91 0.24
C ALA A 9 -2.18 -4.28 0.89
N PHE A 10 -0.93 -4.69 1.13
CA PHE A 10 -0.64 -5.93 1.88
C PHE A 10 -1.17 -5.88 3.31
N PHE A 11 -0.99 -4.75 3.97
CA PHE A 11 -1.54 -4.53 5.32
C PHE A 11 -3.05 -4.73 5.35
N LEU A 12 -3.77 -4.11 4.42
CA LEU A 12 -5.22 -4.25 4.32
C LEU A 12 -5.61 -5.71 4.03
N LYS A 13 -4.92 -6.37 3.11
CA LYS A 13 -5.20 -7.76 2.76
C LYS A 13 -5.14 -8.68 3.97
N ILE A 14 -4.11 -8.52 4.81
CA ILE A 14 -3.83 -9.43 5.92
C ILE A 14 -4.68 -9.10 7.15
N TYR A 15 -4.87 -7.82 7.44
CA TYR A 15 -5.48 -7.39 8.71
C TYR A 15 -6.95 -6.97 8.62
N LYS A 16 -7.47 -6.73 7.42
CA LYS A 16 -8.87 -6.33 7.26
C LYS A 16 -9.79 -7.54 7.53
N LYS A 17 -10.68 -7.38 8.49
CA LYS A 17 -11.68 -8.38 8.89
C LYS A 17 -13.05 -7.71 9.03
N VAL A 18 -14.09 -8.53 9.15
CA VAL A 18 -15.46 -8.01 9.32
C VAL A 18 -15.58 -7.17 10.60
N ASP A 19 -14.95 -7.62 11.68
CA ASP A 19 -15.05 -6.97 13.00
C ASP A 19 -14.23 -5.68 13.11
N ASN A 20 -13.25 -5.44 12.23
CA ASN A 20 -12.42 -4.22 12.25
C ASN A 20 -12.62 -3.33 11.02
N ARG A 21 -13.68 -3.56 10.25
CA ARG A 21 -13.92 -2.85 8.99
C ARG A 21 -13.92 -1.32 9.17
N ASN A 22 -14.60 -0.83 10.20
CA ASN A 22 -14.70 0.61 10.44
C ASN A 22 -13.35 1.22 10.79
N TYR A 23 -12.57 0.52 11.58
CA TYR A 23 -11.21 0.96 11.95
C TYR A 23 -10.29 1.01 10.72
N MET A 24 -10.36 -0.02 9.87
CA MET A 24 -9.57 -0.05 8.63
C MET A 24 -9.99 1.05 7.65
N GLN A 25 -11.28 1.37 7.59
CA GLN A 25 -11.77 2.49 6.78
C GLN A 25 -11.24 3.82 7.29
N GLU A 26 -11.19 4.02 8.60
CA GLU A 26 -10.60 5.23 9.19
C GLU A 26 -9.11 5.38 8.84
N ILE A 27 -8.35 4.28 8.87
CA ILE A 27 -6.94 4.29 8.46
C ILE A 27 -6.81 4.67 6.99
N TYR A 28 -7.63 4.07 6.12
CA TYR A 28 -7.65 4.37 4.69
C TYR A 28 -7.95 5.86 4.45
N ASP A 29 -9.00 6.38 5.08
CA ASP A 29 -9.40 7.78 4.91
C ASP A 29 -8.30 8.72 5.40
N PHE A 30 -7.67 8.41 6.53
CA PHE A 30 -6.56 9.19 7.07
C PHE A 30 -5.38 9.23 6.10
N ILE A 31 -4.99 8.09 5.58
CA ILE A 31 -3.83 7.99 4.67
C ILE A 31 -4.07 8.79 3.40
N PHE A 32 -5.24 8.64 2.76
CA PHE A 32 -5.55 9.39 1.54
C PHE A 32 -5.71 10.88 1.79
N HIS A 33 -6.20 11.27 2.97
CA HIS A 33 -6.24 12.68 3.37
C HIS A 33 -4.82 13.26 3.52
N GLN A 34 -3.88 12.50 4.11
CA GLN A 34 -2.48 12.92 4.21
C GLN A 34 -1.82 13.05 2.83
N ILE A 35 -2.15 12.18 1.90
CA ILE A 35 -1.66 12.29 0.51
C ILE A 35 -2.18 13.59 -0.12
N GLU A 36 -3.46 13.90 0.05
CA GLU A 36 -4.05 15.15 -0.45
C GLU A 36 -3.33 16.37 0.13
N ILE A 37 -3.11 16.41 1.43
CA ILE A 37 -2.39 17.49 2.09
C ILE A 37 -0.99 17.64 1.49
N SER A 38 -0.28 16.55 1.28
CA SER A 38 1.07 16.55 0.71
C SER A 38 1.08 17.12 -0.71
N ILE A 39 0.08 16.81 -1.52
CA ILE A 39 -0.06 17.33 -2.87
C ILE A 39 -0.32 18.85 -2.83
N ARG A 40 -1.17 19.31 -1.90
CA ARG A 40 -1.45 20.75 -1.72
C ARG A 40 -0.21 21.51 -1.29
N GLU A 41 0.62 20.94 -0.44
CA GLU A 41 1.87 21.58 0.02
C GLU A 41 2.87 21.79 -1.13
N ILE A 42 2.83 20.96 -2.17
CA ILE A 42 3.66 21.13 -3.38
C ILE A 42 3.20 22.33 -4.21
N GLY A 43 1.96 22.82 -4.00
CA GLY A 43 1.46 24.04 -4.65
C GLY A 43 0.56 23.80 -5.85
N TYR A 44 0.00 22.62 -6.02
CA TYR A 44 -0.97 22.36 -7.09
C TYR A 44 -2.31 23.07 -6.82
N GLY A 45 -2.96 23.56 -7.87
CA GLY A 45 -4.31 24.12 -7.79
C GLY A 45 -5.37 23.02 -7.64
N ASP A 46 -6.59 23.40 -7.21
CA ASP A 46 -7.66 22.46 -6.87
C ASP A 46 -7.99 21.46 -7.99
N VAL A 47 -8.04 21.92 -9.25
CA VAL A 47 -8.34 21.04 -10.39
C VAL A 47 -7.25 19.97 -10.56
N SER A 48 -5.98 20.39 -10.44
CA SER A 48 -4.82 19.49 -10.54
C SER A 48 -4.76 18.52 -9.37
N ILE A 49 -5.14 18.96 -8.18
CA ILE A 49 -5.20 18.09 -6.98
C ILE A 49 -6.23 17.00 -7.19
N ASN A 50 -7.43 17.35 -7.65
CA ASN A 50 -8.50 16.38 -7.87
C ASN A 50 -8.08 15.32 -8.90
N LYS A 51 -7.42 15.75 -9.98
CA LYS A 51 -6.91 14.83 -11.00
C LYS A 51 -5.85 13.89 -10.44
N LYS A 52 -4.90 14.42 -9.67
CA LYS A 52 -3.84 13.61 -9.05
C LYS A 52 -4.40 12.62 -8.04
N MET A 53 -5.37 13.03 -7.23
CA MET A 53 -6.03 12.14 -6.27
C MET A 53 -6.75 11.00 -7.00
N LYS A 54 -7.45 11.30 -8.09
CA LYS A 54 -8.11 10.29 -8.91
C LYS A 54 -7.10 9.30 -9.50
N ASP A 55 -5.96 9.79 -9.98
CA ASP A 55 -4.90 8.96 -10.55
C ASP A 55 -4.31 8.04 -9.47
N TYR A 56 -4.06 8.54 -8.26
CA TYR A 56 -3.56 7.72 -7.16
C TYR A 56 -4.58 6.68 -6.72
N LEU A 57 -5.86 7.02 -6.65
CA LEU A 57 -6.91 6.07 -6.33
C LEU A 57 -7.01 4.96 -7.37
N ASN A 58 -6.93 5.31 -8.64
CA ASN A 58 -6.95 4.32 -9.73
C ASN A 58 -5.73 3.40 -9.65
N THR A 59 -4.55 3.95 -9.40
CA THR A 59 -3.33 3.16 -9.20
C THR A 59 -3.47 2.24 -7.99
N PHE A 60 -4.03 2.75 -6.90
CA PHE A 60 -4.23 1.94 -5.68
C PHE A 60 -5.19 0.77 -5.92
N HIS A 61 -6.25 0.97 -6.70
CA HIS A 61 -7.16 -0.13 -7.06
C HIS A 61 -6.43 -1.23 -7.83
N LYS A 62 -5.52 -0.86 -8.75
CA LYS A 62 -4.70 -1.83 -9.48
C LYS A 62 -3.71 -2.56 -8.57
N ILE A 63 -3.15 -1.83 -7.61
CA ILE A 63 -2.27 -2.41 -6.59
C ILE A 63 -3.03 -3.43 -5.75
N ILE A 64 -4.23 -3.09 -5.28
CA ILE A 64 -5.07 -4.00 -4.50
C ILE A 64 -5.36 -5.27 -5.29
N GLU A 65 -5.71 -5.15 -6.55
CA GLU A 65 -5.98 -6.29 -7.42
C GLU A 65 -4.76 -7.21 -7.54
N LEU A 66 -3.58 -6.64 -7.75
CA LEU A 66 -2.33 -7.41 -7.79
C LEU A 66 -2.05 -8.10 -6.46
N VAL A 67 -2.17 -7.37 -5.35
CA VAL A 67 -1.84 -7.87 -4.01
C VAL A 67 -2.80 -8.97 -3.58
N ASP A 68 -4.10 -8.81 -3.86
CA ASP A 68 -5.11 -9.83 -3.51
C ASP A 68 -4.84 -11.15 -4.23
N ASN A 69 -4.30 -11.10 -5.44
CA ASN A 69 -3.99 -12.27 -6.27
C ASN A 69 -2.50 -12.62 -6.26
N TRP A 70 -1.73 -12.09 -5.32
CA TRP A 70 -0.27 -12.16 -5.33
C TRP A 70 0.28 -13.56 -5.51
N LYS A 71 -0.22 -14.53 -4.74
CA LYS A 71 0.24 -15.93 -4.81
C LYS A 71 -0.06 -16.60 -6.14
N ASN A 72 -1.17 -16.21 -6.78
CA ASN A 72 -1.63 -16.80 -8.03
C ASN A 72 -1.16 -16.04 -9.26
N THR A 73 -0.43 -14.93 -9.07
CA THR A 73 0.12 -14.12 -10.15
C THR A 73 1.54 -14.58 -10.45
N ASN A 74 1.85 -14.79 -11.74
CA ASN A 74 3.20 -15.20 -12.13
C ASN A 74 4.19 -14.04 -11.99
N ASN A 75 5.49 -14.37 -11.96
CA ASN A 75 6.54 -13.39 -11.78
C ASN A 75 6.64 -12.41 -12.94
N ASP A 76 6.29 -12.81 -14.15
CA ASP A 76 6.31 -11.91 -15.31
C ASP A 76 5.31 -10.77 -15.16
N LYS A 77 4.11 -11.05 -14.68
CA LYS A 77 3.10 -10.02 -14.40
C LYS A 77 3.51 -9.11 -13.25
N LYS A 78 4.08 -9.67 -12.19
CA LYS A 78 4.61 -8.88 -11.08
C LYS A 78 5.73 -7.97 -11.54
N SER A 79 6.66 -8.48 -12.34
CA SER A 79 7.76 -7.69 -12.91
C SER A 79 7.24 -6.56 -13.79
N SER A 80 6.28 -6.84 -14.66
CA SER A 80 5.68 -5.82 -15.53
C SER A 80 5.04 -4.71 -14.72
N PHE A 81 4.37 -5.04 -13.62
CA PHE A 81 3.79 -4.05 -12.73
C PHE A 81 4.85 -3.13 -12.12
N PHE A 82 5.94 -3.69 -11.59
CA PHE A 82 6.99 -2.87 -11.00
C PHE A 82 7.70 -1.99 -12.02
N LEU A 83 7.92 -2.49 -13.24
CA LEU A 83 8.53 -1.70 -14.31
C LEU A 83 7.63 -0.54 -14.72
N GLU A 84 6.31 -0.76 -14.77
CA GLU A 84 5.35 0.27 -15.16
C GLU A 84 5.20 1.36 -14.08
N TYR A 85 5.04 0.96 -12.81
CA TYR A 85 4.62 1.88 -11.75
C TYR A 85 5.75 2.41 -10.88
N LEU A 86 6.92 1.76 -10.85
CA LEU A 86 8.07 2.26 -10.11
C LEU A 86 9.09 2.91 -11.03
N ASN A 87 9.72 2.11 -11.87
CA ASN A 87 10.77 2.57 -12.78
C ASN A 87 11.02 1.48 -13.81
N GLU A 88 11.30 1.87 -15.06
CA GLU A 88 11.65 0.93 -16.13
C GLU A 88 12.94 0.14 -15.86
N ASN A 89 13.79 0.65 -14.96
CA ASN A 89 15.05 0.00 -14.55
C ASN A 89 14.96 -0.66 -13.18
N ALA A 90 13.73 -0.84 -12.63
CA ALA A 90 13.55 -1.41 -11.31
C ALA A 90 14.09 -2.85 -11.24
N ASN A 91 14.71 -3.20 -10.11
CA ASN A 91 15.12 -4.57 -9.83
C ASN A 91 13.90 -5.39 -9.40
N THR A 92 13.18 -5.94 -10.37
CA THR A 92 11.91 -6.62 -10.13
C THR A 92 12.06 -7.87 -9.27
N THR A 93 13.15 -8.63 -9.43
CA THR A 93 13.42 -9.80 -8.59
C THR A 93 13.54 -9.41 -7.12
N PHE A 94 14.24 -8.31 -6.83
CA PHE A 94 14.35 -7.79 -5.47
C PHE A 94 12.98 -7.46 -4.88
N PHE A 95 12.14 -6.73 -5.62
CA PHE A 95 10.84 -6.33 -5.12
C PHE A 95 9.88 -7.51 -4.95
N ILE A 96 9.90 -8.47 -5.86
CA ILE A 96 9.08 -9.68 -5.72
C ILE A 96 9.44 -10.44 -4.44
N ASN A 97 10.74 -10.67 -4.22
CA ASN A 97 11.21 -11.37 -3.03
C ASN A 97 10.93 -10.57 -1.75
N TYR A 98 11.09 -9.25 -1.81
CA TYR A 98 10.80 -8.37 -0.69
C TYR A 98 9.34 -8.48 -0.26
N PHE A 99 8.39 -8.42 -1.21
CA PHE A 99 6.97 -8.48 -0.87
C PHE A 99 6.51 -9.88 -0.53
N ASP A 100 7.13 -10.93 -1.09
CA ASP A 100 6.90 -12.29 -0.60
C ASP A 100 7.23 -12.40 0.89
N ASP A 101 8.38 -11.88 1.31
CA ASP A 101 8.82 -11.88 2.69
C ASP A 101 7.95 -10.97 3.57
N PHE A 102 7.55 -9.83 3.04
CA PHE A 102 6.69 -8.88 3.75
C PHE A 102 5.33 -9.50 4.06
N GLU A 103 4.73 -10.21 3.09
CA GLU A 103 3.46 -10.91 3.33
C GLU A 103 3.59 -11.95 4.43
N ILE A 104 4.67 -12.72 4.42
CA ILE A 104 4.95 -13.72 5.47
C ILE A 104 5.10 -13.04 6.83
N LEU A 105 5.84 -11.94 6.88
CA LEU A 105 6.02 -11.16 8.11
C LEU A 105 4.67 -10.71 8.68
N LEU A 106 3.81 -10.16 7.84
CA LEU A 106 2.48 -9.71 8.27
C LEU A 106 1.61 -10.86 8.78
N LYS A 107 1.66 -12.01 8.10
CA LYS A 107 0.88 -13.19 8.51
C LYS A 107 1.33 -13.75 9.85
N ASN A 108 2.62 -13.64 10.16
CA ASN A 108 3.19 -14.14 11.41
C ASN A 108 3.01 -13.19 12.59
N ASN A 109 2.47 -11.98 12.35
CA ASN A 109 2.24 -10.98 13.40
C ASN A 109 0.78 -10.56 13.39
N SER A 110 0.19 -10.36 14.58
CA SER A 110 -1.15 -9.82 14.69
C SER A 110 -1.09 -8.29 14.73
N LEU A 111 -2.21 -7.64 14.42
CA LEU A 111 -2.34 -6.18 14.57
C LEU A 111 -2.04 -5.74 16.01
N ASN A 112 -2.49 -6.54 16.99
CA ASN A 112 -2.21 -6.27 18.39
C ASN A 112 -0.72 -6.32 18.73
N SER A 113 0.04 -7.24 18.10
CA SER A 113 1.50 -7.31 18.27
C SER A 113 2.18 -6.05 17.80
N PHE A 114 1.79 -5.50 16.64
CA PHE A 114 2.33 -4.23 16.15
C PHE A 114 2.01 -3.07 17.08
N ASN A 115 0.78 -2.98 17.55
CA ASN A 115 0.37 -1.93 18.49
C ASN A 115 1.18 -2.01 19.80
N LYS A 116 1.42 -3.21 20.30
CA LYS A 116 2.24 -3.43 21.50
C LYS A 116 3.67 -2.98 21.28
N ASP A 117 4.28 -3.35 20.16
CA ASP A 117 5.65 -2.99 19.83
C ASP A 117 5.79 -1.45 19.73
N ILE A 118 4.82 -0.79 19.11
CA ILE A 118 4.80 0.68 19.00
C ILE A 118 4.72 1.31 20.40
N LEU A 119 3.87 0.78 21.28
CA LEU A 119 3.73 1.28 22.64
C LEU A 119 5.02 1.08 23.47
N GLU A 120 5.70 -0.04 23.28
CA GLU A 120 6.99 -0.30 23.93
C GLU A 120 8.08 0.67 23.46
N LEU A 121 8.09 1.02 22.19
CA LEU A 121 9.04 1.99 21.65
C LEU A 121 8.83 3.41 22.20
N LYS A 122 7.60 3.76 22.60
CA LYS A 122 7.29 5.07 23.16
C LYS A 122 7.66 5.21 24.64
N ASN A 123 7.87 4.11 25.31
CA ASN A 123 8.23 4.06 26.72
C ASN A 123 9.75 3.89 26.87
#